data_07729eb5cb5f8b37f1cb8bac8855165c
#
_entry.id   07729eb5cb5f8b37f1cb8bac8855165c
#
_cell.length_a   1.000
_cell.length_b   1.000
_cell.length_c   1.000
_cell.angle_alpha   90.00
_cell.angle_beta   90.00
_cell.angle_gamma   90.00
#
_symmetry.space_group_name_H-M   'P 1'
#
loop_
_entity.id
_entity.type
_entity.pdbx_description
1 polymer ?
#
loop_
_entity_poly.entity_id
_entity_poly.type
_entity_poly.pdbx_seq_one_letter_code
_entity_poly.pdbx_strand_id
1 'polypeptide(L)'
;VHLIHHPAELLASPTTAAPPRSRQRLGLAAIVIAAFFMAADITITNVALPSIAEDLDASMSSLQWVVDSYNIAVAGLVLLGAGLAERYSRTWTFLSGVMLFTVGSLAAGLSSTVPQLVGARTIMGVGGALVVAPALSLIAVLFPPEQRAKAVAAWAAAGSLGLALSPIAGGMILSVASWHWAFLINVPAMVVTIVLGAVVLPRSRNAGTARLDVIGALLSVLGLGLFLGAVIEGPSLGWGSPAVIGAGLAGVIALTGFVLWELHHVPPMFEVRVLTRRGVLGASISLFGSYVAFTGSVFLVAQDLQVVRQTTPIQLGLSLVPFAVTLWLVSRQAGRLASAWGSARTISVGMVLLVASFCLLTVTAGAASPAFTIVGTVVVGAGTGLVIPLASVVILNDLPPSLTGSASGTSMLARFAGASFGVAILGTVLATAVGTGNAHADPAAFTTGVTAAYLAGTLVLLALTLAQWWALRSWREPGT
;
A
#
# COMPACT_ATOMS: atom_id res chain seq x y z
N VAL A 1 0.74 -31.70 59.90
CA VAL A 1 0.66 -30.24 59.67
C VAL A 1 1.92 -29.83 58.93
N HIS A 2 1.88 -29.83 57.61
CA HIS A 2 2.91 -29.21 56.76
C HIS A 2 2.25 -28.10 55.93
N LEU A 3 2.58 -26.87 56.24
CA LEU A 3 2.26 -25.66 55.51
C LEU A 3 2.98 -25.70 54.14
N ILE A 4 2.20 -25.85 53.05
CA ILE A 4 2.69 -25.67 51.70
C ILE A 4 2.72 -24.17 51.45
N HIS A 5 3.89 -23.58 51.43
CA HIS A 5 4.10 -22.22 50.93
C HIS A 5 3.86 -22.21 49.41
N HIS A 6 2.85 -21.49 48.97
CA HIS A 6 2.64 -21.15 47.56
C HIS A 6 3.70 -20.14 47.12
N PRO A 7 4.47 -20.41 46.06
CA PRO A 7 5.33 -19.40 45.45
C PRO A 7 4.50 -18.59 44.42
N ALA A 8 3.64 -17.70 44.94
CA ALA A 8 2.89 -16.76 44.08
C ALA A 8 3.70 -15.51 43.69
N GLU A 9 4.98 -15.44 44.06
CA GLU A 9 5.82 -14.24 43.86
C GLU A 9 6.77 -14.30 42.65
N LEU A 10 6.77 -15.37 41.84
CA LEU A 10 7.72 -15.51 40.71
C LEU A 10 7.21 -15.09 39.35
N LEU A 11 6.02 -14.46 39.22
CA LEU A 11 5.46 -14.00 37.99
C LEU A 11 5.32 -12.47 37.85
N ALA A 12 5.98 -11.71 38.73
CA ALA A 12 6.14 -10.28 38.50
C ALA A 12 7.23 -10.09 37.45
N SER A 13 6.86 -10.16 36.16
CA SER A 13 7.68 -9.59 35.09
C SER A 13 8.04 -8.15 35.49
N PRO A 14 9.29 -7.70 35.35
CA PRO A 14 9.65 -6.34 35.68
C PRO A 14 8.76 -5.42 34.82
N THR A 15 7.82 -4.73 35.43
CA THR A 15 7.08 -3.62 34.86
C THR A 15 8.12 -2.55 34.52
N THR A 16 8.68 -2.62 33.32
CA THR A 16 9.54 -1.55 32.80
C THR A 16 8.69 -0.29 32.78
N ALA A 17 9.01 0.62 33.71
CA ALA A 17 8.33 1.92 33.80
C ALA A 17 8.25 2.55 32.42
N ALA A 18 7.07 3.09 32.07
CA ALA A 18 6.87 3.74 30.78
C ALA A 18 7.97 4.81 30.57
N PRO A 19 8.57 4.88 29.38
CA PRO A 19 9.64 5.85 29.13
C PRO A 19 9.15 7.27 29.37
N PRO A 20 10.06 8.23 29.68
CA PRO A 20 9.70 9.63 29.89
C PRO A 20 8.87 10.19 28.75
N ARG A 21 7.93 11.09 29.04
CA ARG A 21 7.01 11.69 28.04
C ARG A 21 7.73 12.32 26.85
N SER A 22 8.91 12.92 27.05
CA SER A 22 9.76 13.45 25.98
C SER A 22 10.19 12.35 25.02
N ARG A 23 10.64 11.22 25.57
CA ARG A 23 11.07 10.06 24.78
C ARG A 23 9.92 9.41 24.03
N GLN A 24 8.72 9.35 24.62
CA GLN A 24 7.51 8.90 23.94
C GLN A 24 7.15 9.76 22.74
N ARG A 25 7.18 11.11 22.91
CA ARG A 25 6.86 12.08 21.83
C ARG A 25 7.86 12.02 20.69
N LEU A 26 9.15 11.98 20.99
CA LEU A 26 10.19 11.90 19.97
C LEU A 26 10.19 10.55 19.25
N GLY A 27 9.93 9.43 19.97
CA GLY A 27 9.78 8.12 19.36
C GLY A 27 8.56 8.03 18.44
N LEU A 28 7.44 8.63 18.84
CA LEU A 28 6.25 8.75 17.99
C LEU A 28 6.54 9.62 16.76
N ALA A 29 7.26 10.73 16.93
CA ALA A 29 7.65 11.61 15.83
C ALA A 29 8.46 10.86 14.78
N ALA A 30 9.44 10.03 15.16
CA ALA A 30 10.19 9.21 14.22
C ALA A 30 9.28 8.26 13.42
N ILE A 31 8.33 7.58 14.09
CA ILE A 31 7.40 6.65 13.42
C ILE A 31 6.42 7.41 12.51
N VAL A 32 5.95 8.57 12.92
CA VAL A 32 5.02 9.44 12.19
C VAL A 32 5.67 10.05 10.95
N ILE A 33 6.92 10.54 11.05
CA ILE A 33 7.69 11.07 9.90
C ILE A 33 7.89 9.96 8.86
N ALA A 34 8.31 8.77 9.27
CA ALA A 34 8.45 7.64 8.35
C ALA A 34 7.14 7.31 7.64
N ALA A 35 6.02 7.21 8.38
CA ALA A 35 4.71 6.92 7.81
C ALA A 35 4.24 8.00 6.82
N PHE A 36 4.46 9.27 7.14
CA PHE A 36 4.12 10.39 6.28
C PHE A 36 4.88 10.33 4.95
N PHE A 37 6.21 10.25 5.00
CA PHE A 37 7.03 10.30 3.79
C PHE A 37 6.89 9.03 2.93
N MET A 38 6.73 7.86 3.54
CA MET A 38 6.46 6.63 2.78
C MET A 38 5.09 6.69 2.07
N ALA A 39 4.07 7.24 2.73
CA ALA A 39 2.77 7.43 2.10
C ALA A 39 2.81 8.51 1.02
N ALA A 40 3.55 9.60 1.26
CA ALA A 40 3.77 10.67 0.29
C ALA A 40 4.48 10.17 -0.97
N ASP A 41 5.48 9.31 -0.82
CA ASP A 41 6.25 8.72 -1.92
C ASP A 41 5.37 7.98 -2.93
N ILE A 42 4.33 7.29 -2.47
CA ILE A 42 3.40 6.56 -3.36
C ILE A 42 2.73 7.52 -4.35
N THR A 43 2.31 8.69 -3.90
CA THR A 43 1.53 9.60 -4.74
C THR A 43 2.42 10.57 -5.50
N ILE A 44 3.53 11.04 -4.90
CA ILE A 44 4.47 11.95 -5.57
C ILE A 44 5.15 11.27 -6.76
N THR A 45 5.45 9.97 -6.64
CA THR A 45 5.98 9.17 -7.76
C THR A 45 5.01 9.20 -8.95
N ASN A 46 3.70 9.00 -8.71
CA ASN A 46 2.71 9.04 -9.79
C ASN A 46 2.63 10.42 -10.49
N VAL A 47 2.79 11.51 -9.74
CA VAL A 47 2.83 12.87 -10.30
C VAL A 47 4.09 13.07 -11.16
N ALA A 48 5.19 12.40 -10.82
CA ALA A 48 6.47 12.50 -11.52
C ALA A 48 6.55 11.60 -12.78
N LEU A 49 5.67 10.58 -12.94
CA LEU A 49 5.77 9.60 -14.03
C LEU A 49 5.86 10.21 -15.43
N PRO A 50 5.07 11.22 -15.82
CA PRO A 50 5.19 11.82 -17.14
C PRO A 50 6.53 12.52 -17.36
N SER A 51 7.07 13.21 -16.36
CA SER A 51 8.41 13.82 -16.43
C SER A 51 9.52 12.76 -16.52
N ILE A 52 9.35 11.61 -15.83
CA ILE A 52 10.26 10.46 -15.93
C ILE A 52 10.19 9.85 -17.34
N ALA A 53 8.96 9.74 -17.90
CA ALA A 53 8.76 9.21 -19.25
C ALA A 53 9.50 10.05 -20.30
N GLU A 54 9.40 11.36 -20.18
CA GLU A 54 10.03 12.31 -21.11
C GLU A 54 11.55 12.30 -20.99
N ASP A 55 12.08 12.35 -19.75
CA ASP A 55 13.53 12.46 -19.49
C ASP A 55 14.30 11.16 -19.78
N LEU A 56 13.70 10.00 -19.47
CA LEU A 56 14.31 8.68 -19.65
C LEU A 56 13.84 7.92 -20.90
N ASP A 57 13.03 8.54 -21.77
CA ASP A 57 12.37 7.90 -22.92
C ASP A 57 11.70 6.57 -22.52
N ALA A 58 10.97 6.61 -21.40
CA ALA A 58 10.45 5.42 -20.73
C ALA A 58 9.14 4.98 -21.34
N SER A 59 9.01 3.70 -21.68
CA SER A 59 7.78 3.07 -22.12
C SER A 59 6.74 3.00 -21.00
N MET A 60 5.47 2.76 -21.36
CA MET A 60 4.40 2.57 -20.37
C MET A 60 4.67 1.39 -19.42
N SER A 61 5.23 0.28 -19.90
CA SER A 61 5.64 -0.84 -19.05
C SER A 61 6.76 -0.45 -18.09
N SER A 62 7.72 0.38 -18.54
CA SER A 62 8.76 0.93 -17.69
C SER A 62 8.18 1.78 -16.54
N LEU A 63 7.20 2.63 -16.82
CA LEU A 63 6.53 3.44 -15.80
C LEU A 63 5.75 2.58 -14.79
N GLN A 64 5.11 1.52 -15.25
CA GLN A 64 4.47 0.55 -14.38
C GLN A 64 5.49 -0.12 -13.44
N TRP A 65 6.67 -0.53 -13.97
CA TRP A 65 7.74 -1.07 -13.15
C TRP A 65 8.29 -0.10 -12.11
N VAL A 66 8.38 1.19 -12.42
CA VAL A 66 8.79 2.22 -11.44
C VAL A 66 7.85 2.25 -10.24
N VAL A 67 6.53 2.07 -10.46
CA VAL A 67 5.55 2.04 -9.35
C VAL A 67 5.51 0.66 -8.69
N ASP A 68 5.43 -0.40 -9.48
CA ASP A 68 5.09 -1.73 -8.99
C ASP A 68 6.27 -2.45 -8.34
N SER A 69 7.52 -2.17 -8.73
CA SER A 69 8.68 -2.74 -8.07
C SER A 69 8.73 -2.43 -6.57
N TYR A 70 8.34 -1.22 -6.17
CA TYR A 70 8.16 -0.84 -4.77
C TYR A 70 7.04 -1.64 -4.09
N ASN A 71 5.85 -1.66 -4.69
CA ASN A 71 4.66 -2.30 -4.12
C ASN A 71 4.83 -3.82 -4.00
N ILE A 72 5.40 -4.48 -5.03
CA ILE A 72 5.70 -5.92 -5.03
C ILE A 72 6.69 -6.26 -3.91
N ALA A 73 7.75 -5.47 -3.76
CA ALA A 73 8.73 -5.70 -2.69
C ALA A 73 8.10 -5.54 -1.30
N VAL A 74 7.25 -4.51 -1.09
CA VAL A 74 6.53 -4.35 0.17
C VAL A 74 5.55 -5.50 0.39
N ALA A 75 4.71 -5.84 -0.59
CA ALA A 75 3.72 -6.91 -0.47
C ALA A 75 4.35 -8.25 -0.12
N GLY A 76 5.43 -8.60 -0.83
CA GLY A 76 6.10 -9.88 -0.65
C GLY A 76 6.91 -9.99 0.65
N LEU A 77 7.41 -8.87 1.19
CA LEU A 77 8.35 -8.88 2.32
C LEU A 77 7.77 -8.35 3.64
N VAL A 78 6.56 -7.76 3.64
CA VAL A 78 6.00 -7.15 4.86
C VAL A 78 5.83 -8.17 5.99
N LEU A 79 5.48 -9.41 5.68
CA LEU A 79 5.35 -10.49 6.65
C LEU A 79 6.71 -10.93 7.19
N LEU A 80 7.73 -11.03 6.32
CA LEU A 80 9.11 -11.29 6.73
C LEU A 80 9.63 -10.17 7.65
N GLY A 81 9.31 -8.92 7.35
CA GLY A 81 9.61 -7.76 8.18
C GLY A 81 9.01 -7.87 9.59
N ALA A 82 7.77 -8.37 9.70
CA ALA A 82 7.14 -8.65 10.99
C ALA A 82 7.90 -9.75 11.78
N GLY A 83 8.23 -10.86 11.11
CA GLY A 83 9.01 -11.94 11.70
C GLY A 83 10.41 -11.50 12.17
N LEU A 84 11.09 -10.66 11.38
CA LEU A 84 12.39 -10.08 11.76
C LEU A 84 12.27 -9.19 13.00
N ALA A 85 11.22 -8.38 13.08
CA ALA A 85 10.95 -7.51 14.23
C ALA A 85 10.68 -8.30 15.50
N GLU A 86 9.99 -9.43 15.41
CA GLU A 86 9.71 -10.33 16.55
C GLU A 86 10.94 -11.13 16.97
N ARG A 87 11.73 -11.61 15.99
CA ARG A 87 12.89 -12.48 16.28
C ARG A 87 14.09 -11.71 16.82
N TYR A 88 14.39 -10.55 16.25
CA TYR A 88 15.61 -9.81 16.58
C TYR A 88 15.31 -8.56 17.41
N SER A 89 14.73 -7.55 16.79
CA SER A 89 14.39 -6.29 17.48
C SER A 89 13.48 -5.44 16.58
N ARG A 90 12.37 -4.97 17.16
CA ARG A 90 11.44 -4.04 16.48
C ARG A 90 12.14 -2.75 16.04
N THR A 91 13.00 -2.21 16.91
CA THR A 91 13.75 -0.98 16.65
C THR A 91 14.79 -1.16 15.58
N TRP A 92 15.58 -2.24 15.62
CA TRP A 92 16.58 -2.48 14.58
C TRP A 92 15.95 -2.78 13.23
N THR A 93 14.88 -3.56 13.18
CA THR A 93 14.11 -3.80 11.92
C THR A 93 13.58 -2.51 11.36
N PHE A 94 12.97 -1.64 12.19
CA PHE A 94 12.49 -0.33 11.77
C PHE A 94 13.62 0.55 11.22
N LEU A 95 14.72 0.70 11.96
CA LEU A 95 15.85 1.56 11.55
C LEU A 95 16.55 1.05 10.30
N SER A 96 16.75 -0.27 10.16
CA SER A 96 17.31 -0.84 8.93
C SER A 96 16.38 -0.61 7.74
N GLY A 97 15.06 -0.70 7.96
CA GLY A 97 14.07 -0.36 6.93
C GLY A 97 14.13 1.11 6.52
N VAL A 98 14.19 2.04 7.47
CA VAL A 98 14.36 3.48 7.17
C VAL A 98 15.69 3.74 6.45
N MET A 99 16.78 3.07 6.84
CA MET A 99 18.07 3.17 6.17
C MET A 99 18.00 2.70 4.71
N LEU A 100 17.42 1.51 4.46
CA LEU A 100 17.25 0.98 3.10
C LEU A 100 16.35 1.88 2.26
N PHE A 101 15.25 2.39 2.82
CA PHE A 101 14.40 3.36 2.13
C PHE A 101 15.18 4.64 1.78
N THR A 102 16.01 5.14 2.69
CA THR A 102 16.85 6.33 2.45
C THR A 102 17.86 6.11 1.34
N VAL A 103 18.58 4.97 1.39
CA VAL A 103 19.58 4.61 0.37
C VAL A 103 18.89 4.43 -1.00
N GLY A 104 17.77 3.71 -1.02
CA GLY A 104 16.98 3.54 -2.24
C GLY A 104 16.45 4.88 -2.78
N SER A 105 15.98 5.77 -1.91
CA SER A 105 15.48 7.09 -2.30
C SER A 105 16.59 7.98 -2.86
N LEU A 106 17.77 7.93 -2.26
CA LEU A 106 18.97 8.60 -2.78
C LEU A 106 19.38 8.03 -4.15
N ALA A 107 19.41 6.70 -4.28
CA ALA A 107 19.72 6.04 -5.54
C ALA A 107 18.68 6.36 -6.64
N ALA A 108 17.38 6.42 -6.30
CA ALA A 108 16.33 6.85 -7.22
C ALA A 108 16.50 8.30 -7.68
N GLY A 109 16.85 9.18 -6.74
CA GLY A 109 17.14 10.58 -7.06
C GLY A 109 18.45 10.84 -7.80
N LEU A 110 19.30 9.83 -7.97
CA LEU A 110 20.54 9.89 -8.75
C LEU A 110 20.51 8.99 -9.99
N SER A 111 19.36 8.34 -10.27
CA SER A 111 19.25 7.43 -11.41
C SER A 111 19.15 8.21 -12.73
N SER A 112 19.81 7.67 -13.75
CA SER A 112 19.82 8.20 -15.13
C SER A 112 19.26 7.22 -16.14
N THR A 113 18.77 6.07 -15.68
CA THR A 113 18.15 5.04 -16.53
C THR A 113 16.99 4.37 -15.81
N VAL A 114 16.00 3.87 -16.58
CA VAL A 114 14.86 3.14 -16.03
C VAL A 114 15.28 1.94 -15.16
N PRO A 115 16.22 1.06 -15.57
CA PRO A 115 16.63 -0.07 -14.72
C PRO A 115 17.24 0.36 -13.37
N GLN A 116 17.99 1.46 -13.34
CA GLN A 116 18.52 2.02 -12.08
C GLN A 116 17.39 2.49 -11.17
N LEU A 117 16.40 3.22 -11.74
CA LEU A 117 15.26 3.70 -10.99
C LEU A 117 14.42 2.55 -10.45
N VAL A 118 14.11 1.52 -11.25
CA VAL A 118 13.37 0.31 -10.83
C VAL A 118 14.13 -0.43 -9.72
N GLY A 119 15.45 -0.60 -9.85
CA GLY A 119 16.30 -1.20 -8.81
C GLY A 119 16.26 -0.41 -7.50
N ALA A 120 16.37 0.93 -7.59
CA ALA A 120 16.26 1.81 -6.44
C ALA A 120 14.88 1.74 -5.77
N ARG A 121 13.80 1.71 -6.55
CA ARG A 121 12.42 1.52 -6.06
C ARG A 121 12.24 0.16 -5.37
N THR A 122 12.86 -0.89 -5.89
CA THR A 122 12.86 -2.20 -5.23
C THR A 122 13.53 -2.13 -3.85
N ILE A 123 14.69 -1.47 -3.73
CA ILE A 123 15.37 -1.25 -2.45
C ILE A 123 14.49 -0.43 -1.49
N MET A 124 13.84 0.64 -1.98
CA MET A 124 12.87 1.41 -1.19
C MET A 124 11.72 0.53 -0.69
N GLY A 125 11.20 -0.38 -1.53
CA GLY A 125 10.14 -1.32 -1.17
C GLY A 125 10.57 -2.30 -0.08
N VAL A 126 11.77 -2.87 -0.16
CA VAL A 126 12.35 -3.70 0.91
C VAL A 126 12.42 -2.90 2.21
N GLY A 127 12.93 -1.66 2.15
CA GLY A 127 12.94 -0.74 3.29
C GLY A 127 11.53 -0.49 3.84
N GLY A 128 10.57 -0.25 2.96
CA GLY A 128 9.16 -0.04 3.29
C GLY A 128 8.54 -1.19 4.07
N ALA A 129 8.77 -2.42 3.63
CA ALA A 129 8.31 -3.61 4.32
C ALA A 129 8.83 -3.69 5.77
N LEU A 130 10.11 -3.36 5.97
CA LEU A 130 10.75 -3.38 7.29
C LEU A 130 10.33 -2.21 8.19
N VAL A 131 9.82 -1.12 7.64
CA VAL A 131 9.28 0.02 8.41
C VAL A 131 7.83 -0.22 8.84
N VAL A 132 6.98 -0.63 7.90
CA VAL A 132 5.53 -0.75 8.14
C VAL A 132 5.22 -1.86 9.14
N ALA A 133 5.90 -3.00 9.02
CA ALA A 133 5.65 -4.17 9.84
C ALA A 133 5.81 -3.92 11.35
N PRO A 134 6.92 -3.33 11.88
CA PRO A 134 7.11 -3.10 13.31
C PRO A 134 6.44 -1.82 13.84
N ALA A 135 5.91 -0.93 13.00
CA ALA A 135 5.44 0.39 13.43
C ALA A 135 4.42 0.33 14.58
N LEU A 136 3.37 -0.49 14.44
CA LEU A 136 2.34 -0.61 15.48
C LEU A 136 2.88 -1.25 16.76
N SER A 137 3.76 -2.23 16.63
CA SER A 137 4.38 -2.89 17.80
C SER A 137 5.36 -1.97 18.53
N LEU A 138 6.03 -1.06 17.84
CA LEU A 138 6.84 0.00 18.46
C LEU A 138 5.96 0.99 19.24
N ILE A 139 4.82 1.40 18.71
CA ILE A 139 3.85 2.24 19.40
C ILE A 139 3.36 1.54 20.66
N ALA A 140 3.07 0.23 20.60
CA ALA A 140 2.62 -0.54 21.77
C ALA A 140 3.66 -0.64 22.89
N VAL A 141 4.95 -0.58 22.54
CA VAL A 141 6.05 -0.57 23.55
C VAL A 141 6.31 0.84 24.11
N LEU A 142 6.14 1.88 23.27
CA LEU A 142 6.39 3.26 23.68
C LEU A 142 5.30 3.82 24.59
N PHE A 143 4.04 3.37 24.43
CA PHE A 143 2.89 3.95 25.12
C PHE A 143 2.17 2.96 26.00
N PRO A 144 1.72 3.41 27.21
CA PRO A 144 0.85 2.62 28.05
C PRO A 144 -0.51 2.38 27.35
N PRO A 145 -1.27 1.34 27.73
CA PRO A 145 -2.51 0.93 27.05
C PRO A 145 -3.48 2.08 26.79
N GLU A 146 -3.65 3.01 27.73
CA GLU A 146 -4.59 4.13 27.68
C GLU A 146 -4.24 5.18 26.62
N GLN A 147 -2.96 5.23 26.19
CA GLN A 147 -2.47 6.21 25.21
C GLN A 147 -2.22 5.61 23.83
N ARG A 148 -2.23 4.26 23.71
CA ARG A 148 -1.94 3.56 22.44
C ARG A 148 -2.88 3.97 21.31
N ALA A 149 -4.18 4.03 21.60
CA ALA A 149 -5.19 4.40 20.60
C ALA A 149 -4.91 5.80 20.00
N LYS A 150 -4.50 6.76 20.84
CA LYS A 150 -4.13 8.12 20.38
C LYS A 150 -2.86 8.12 19.54
N ALA A 151 -1.85 7.34 19.92
CA ALA A 151 -0.59 7.23 19.17
C ALA A 151 -0.80 6.53 17.81
N VAL A 152 -1.59 5.47 17.76
CA VAL A 152 -1.97 4.78 16.50
C VAL A 152 -2.78 5.72 15.61
N ALA A 153 -3.71 6.50 16.16
CA ALA A 153 -4.46 7.50 15.40
C ALA A 153 -3.54 8.58 14.81
N ALA A 154 -2.51 9.02 15.54
CA ALA A 154 -1.53 9.98 15.02
C ALA A 154 -0.69 9.38 13.88
N TRP A 155 -0.27 8.13 13.99
CA TRP A 155 0.43 7.41 12.93
C TRP A 155 -0.44 7.25 11.67
N ALA A 156 -1.69 6.84 11.82
CA ALA A 156 -2.61 6.69 10.70
C ALA A 156 -2.94 8.04 10.04
N ALA A 157 -3.11 9.10 10.85
CA ALA A 157 -3.33 10.45 10.36
C ALA A 157 -2.13 10.97 9.55
N ALA A 158 -0.89 10.67 9.98
CA ALA A 158 0.31 11.04 9.24
C ALA A 158 0.38 10.37 7.86
N GLY A 159 0.08 9.07 7.77
CA GLY A 159 -0.01 8.38 6.49
C GLY A 159 -1.07 9.00 5.57
N SER A 160 -2.25 9.28 6.11
CA SER A 160 -3.33 9.93 5.34
C SER A 160 -2.95 11.35 4.89
N LEU A 161 -2.27 12.14 5.74
CA LEU A 161 -1.77 13.46 5.37
C LEU A 161 -0.67 13.38 4.31
N GLY A 162 0.22 12.37 4.39
CA GLY A 162 1.22 12.10 3.36
C GLY A 162 0.58 11.88 2.00
N LEU A 163 -0.42 10.99 1.91
CA LEU A 163 -1.18 10.76 0.68
C LEU A 163 -1.89 12.04 0.19
N ALA A 164 -2.44 12.84 1.10
CA ALA A 164 -3.23 14.03 0.77
C ALA A 164 -2.37 15.21 0.28
N LEU A 165 -1.22 15.44 0.90
CA LEU A 165 -0.38 16.61 0.63
C LEU A 165 0.65 16.35 -0.48
N SER A 166 1.01 15.10 -0.74
CA SER A 166 2.05 14.77 -1.69
C SER A 166 1.77 15.15 -3.14
N PRO A 167 0.53 15.12 -3.67
CA PRO A 167 0.30 15.62 -5.03
C PRO A 167 0.60 17.10 -5.17
N ILE A 168 0.25 17.91 -4.14
CA ILE A 168 0.56 19.34 -4.12
C ILE A 168 2.07 19.55 -4.02
N ALA A 169 2.72 18.89 -3.06
CA ALA A 169 4.16 18.98 -2.87
C ALA A 169 4.92 18.53 -4.13
N GLY A 170 4.50 17.40 -4.73
CA GLY A 170 5.05 16.89 -5.98
C GLY A 170 4.88 17.87 -7.13
N GLY A 171 3.67 18.40 -7.31
CA GLY A 171 3.40 19.42 -8.33
C GLY A 171 4.25 20.67 -8.17
N MET A 172 4.41 21.18 -6.93
CA MET A 172 5.29 22.31 -6.64
C MET A 172 6.77 22.01 -6.92
N ILE A 173 7.27 20.85 -6.49
CA ILE A 173 8.66 20.44 -6.74
C ILE A 173 8.91 20.35 -8.24
N LEU A 174 8.07 19.66 -8.98
CA LEU A 174 8.21 19.43 -10.41
C LEU A 174 8.02 20.71 -11.25
N SER A 175 7.43 21.75 -10.71
CA SER A 175 7.31 23.05 -11.39
C SER A 175 8.59 23.85 -11.37
N VAL A 176 9.53 23.57 -10.46
CA VAL A 176 10.78 24.34 -10.26
C VAL A 176 12.04 23.49 -10.29
N ALA A 177 11.90 22.16 -10.24
CA ALA A 177 12.99 21.21 -10.16
C ALA A 177 12.72 19.95 -10.98
N SER A 178 13.76 19.17 -11.27
CA SER A 178 13.62 17.89 -11.98
C SER A 178 12.90 16.83 -11.12
N TRP A 179 12.38 15.79 -11.77
CA TRP A 179 11.71 14.66 -11.11
C TRP A 179 12.55 13.93 -10.07
N HIS A 180 13.87 14.02 -10.15
CA HIS A 180 14.82 13.47 -9.16
C HIS A 180 14.50 13.94 -7.73
N TRP A 181 14.04 15.18 -7.58
CA TRP A 181 13.69 15.77 -6.29
C TRP A 181 12.44 15.15 -5.67
N ALA A 182 11.59 14.47 -6.45
CA ALA A 182 10.48 13.70 -5.91
C ALA A 182 10.97 12.59 -4.95
N PHE A 183 12.16 12.06 -5.21
CA PHE A 183 12.81 11.06 -4.37
C PHE A 183 13.79 11.70 -3.35
N LEU A 184 14.60 12.67 -3.76
CA LEU A 184 15.60 13.29 -2.89
C LEU A 184 14.99 13.97 -1.66
N ILE A 185 13.75 14.46 -1.74
CA ILE A 185 13.06 15.11 -0.61
C ILE A 185 12.83 14.16 0.59
N ASN A 186 12.77 12.85 0.34
CA ASN A 186 12.64 11.86 1.40
C ASN A 186 13.93 11.76 2.25
N VAL A 187 15.09 11.97 1.65
CA VAL A 187 16.40 11.70 2.27
C VAL A 187 16.60 12.48 3.59
N PRO A 188 16.46 13.82 3.63
CA PRO A 188 16.67 14.57 4.88
C PRO A 188 15.67 14.15 5.98
N ALA A 189 14.41 13.88 5.63
CA ALA A 189 13.41 13.47 6.58
C ALA A 189 13.71 12.08 7.16
N MET A 190 14.14 11.16 6.32
CA MET A 190 14.52 9.82 6.76
C MET A 190 15.80 9.81 7.59
N VAL A 191 16.77 10.66 7.28
CA VAL A 191 17.98 10.86 8.13
C VAL A 191 17.56 11.36 9.52
N VAL A 192 16.66 12.35 9.61
CA VAL A 192 16.09 12.79 10.90
C VAL A 192 15.41 11.63 11.62
N THR A 193 14.66 10.82 10.90
CA THR A 193 13.98 9.63 11.47
C THR A 193 14.98 8.61 12.02
N ILE A 194 16.09 8.35 11.32
CA ILE A 194 17.16 7.44 11.77
C ILE A 194 17.79 7.99 13.06
N VAL A 195 18.18 9.25 13.07
CA VAL A 195 18.82 9.88 14.25
C VAL A 195 17.89 9.85 15.46
N LEU A 196 16.66 10.32 15.30
CA LEU A 196 15.66 10.28 16.38
C LEU A 196 15.40 8.86 16.85
N GLY A 197 15.17 7.93 15.92
CA GLY A 197 14.88 6.56 16.24
C GLY A 197 16.04 5.85 16.97
N ALA A 198 17.27 6.06 16.53
CA ALA A 198 18.46 5.47 17.16
C ALA A 198 18.68 5.94 18.60
N VAL A 199 18.35 7.21 18.89
CA VAL A 199 18.52 7.80 20.23
C VAL A 199 17.35 7.45 21.16
N VAL A 200 16.12 7.42 20.62
CA VAL A 200 14.92 7.47 21.46
C VAL A 200 14.16 6.14 21.51
N LEU A 201 14.16 5.35 20.43
CA LEU A 201 13.41 4.10 20.42
C LEU A 201 13.99 3.08 21.42
N PRO A 202 13.15 2.33 22.12
CA PRO A 202 13.61 1.37 23.12
C PRO A 202 14.37 0.24 22.43
N ARG A 203 15.55 -0.10 22.94
CA ARG A 203 16.34 -1.26 22.50
C ARG A 203 15.70 -2.54 23.02
N SER A 204 14.59 -2.97 22.43
CA SER A 204 13.97 -4.24 22.78
C SER A 204 14.75 -5.38 22.11
N ARG A 205 15.45 -6.19 22.89
CA ARG A 205 15.85 -7.52 22.44
C ARG A 205 14.66 -8.45 22.75
N ASN A 206 13.91 -8.82 21.74
CA ASN A 206 13.01 -9.95 21.87
C ASN A 206 13.85 -11.20 21.65
N ALA A 207 14.05 -12.00 22.68
CA ALA A 207 14.55 -13.36 22.54
C ALA A 207 13.42 -14.26 21.99
N GLY A 208 12.80 -13.84 20.91
CA GLY A 208 11.72 -14.59 20.29
C GLY A 208 12.26 -15.83 19.58
N THR A 209 11.61 -16.97 19.77
CA THR A 209 11.86 -18.22 19.04
C THR A 209 11.20 -18.22 17.66
N ALA A 210 10.68 -17.08 17.19
CA ALA A 210 10.01 -16.97 15.90
C ALA A 210 10.95 -17.43 14.78
N ARG A 211 10.52 -18.44 14.05
CA ARG A 211 11.23 -18.93 12.85
C ARG A 211 10.90 -17.98 11.70
N LEU A 212 11.95 -17.56 10.97
CA LEU A 212 11.77 -16.76 9.77
C LEU A 212 11.41 -17.68 8.62
N ASP A 213 10.31 -17.41 7.97
CA ASP A 213 9.93 -18.12 6.76
C ASP A 213 10.48 -17.38 5.52
N VAL A 214 11.75 -17.63 5.23
CA VAL A 214 12.42 -17.08 4.06
C VAL A 214 11.88 -17.69 2.76
N ILE A 215 11.45 -18.95 2.80
CA ILE A 215 10.92 -19.66 1.62
C ILE A 215 9.56 -19.04 1.24
N GLY A 216 8.65 -18.86 2.20
CA GLY A 216 7.38 -18.19 1.95
C GLY A 216 7.57 -16.77 1.42
N ALA A 217 8.51 -15.99 2.00
CA ALA A 217 8.81 -14.66 1.50
C ALA A 217 9.35 -14.66 0.06
N LEU A 218 10.26 -15.57 -0.28
CA LEU A 218 10.79 -15.70 -1.64
C LEU A 218 9.69 -16.12 -2.63
N LEU A 219 8.86 -17.08 -2.28
CA LEU A 219 7.73 -17.53 -3.12
C LEU A 219 6.72 -16.38 -3.33
N SER A 220 6.45 -15.57 -2.32
CA SER A 220 5.57 -14.40 -2.43
C SER A 220 6.14 -13.34 -3.36
N VAL A 221 7.40 -12.92 -3.17
CA VAL A 221 8.05 -11.91 -4.02
C VAL A 221 8.19 -12.39 -5.46
N LEU A 222 8.71 -13.61 -5.68
CA LEU A 222 8.89 -14.16 -7.01
C LEU A 222 7.54 -14.39 -7.69
N GLY A 223 6.56 -14.89 -6.94
CA GLY A 223 5.23 -15.15 -7.48
C GLY A 223 4.52 -13.87 -7.94
N LEU A 224 4.50 -12.84 -7.09
CA LEU A 224 3.93 -11.54 -7.46
C LEU A 224 4.75 -10.88 -8.58
N GLY A 225 6.08 -10.87 -8.47
CA GLY A 225 6.96 -10.23 -9.45
C GLY A 225 6.87 -10.86 -10.83
N LEU A 226 6.89 -12.19 -10.93
CA LEU A 226 6.78 -12.90 -12.22
C LEU A 226 5.38 -12.78 -12.81
N PHE A 227 4.33 -12.92 -11.98
CA PHE A 227 2.95 -12.83 -12.47
C PHE A 227 2.64 -11.42 -12.98
N LEU A 228 2.92 -10.39 -12.17
CA LEU A 228 2.69 -9.01 -12.57
C LEU A 228 3.64 -8.57 -13.69
N GLY A 229 4.88 -9.06 -13.69
CA GLY A 229 5.81 -8.85 -14.80
C GLY A 229 5.30 -9.39 -16.13
N ALA A 230 4.69 -10.57 -16.13
CA ALA A 230 4.05 -11.11 -17.33
C ALA A 230 2.86 -10.23 -17.79
N VAL A 231 2.10 -9.68 -16.85
CA VAL A 231 1.00 -8.76 -17.15
C VAL A 231 1.53 -7.44 -17.72
N ILE A 232 2.55 -6.84 -17.10
CA ILE A 232 3.15 -5.55 -17.49
C ILE A 232 3.85 -5.65 -18.86
N GLU A 233 4.57 -6.75 -19.11
CA GLU A 233 5.34 -6.92 -20.35
C GLU A 233 4.53 -7.55 -21.48
N GLY A 234 3.32 -8.03 -21.21
CA GLY A 234 2.45 -8.63 -22.22
C GLY A 234 2.24 -7.79 -23.47
N PRO A 235 1.96 -6.45 -23.36
CA PRO A 235 1.80 -5.58 -24.52
C PRO A 235 3.09 -5.36 -25.33
N SER A 236 4.24 -5.26 -24.67
CA SER A 236 5.53 -4.95 -25.30
C SER A 236 6.18 -6.17 -25.94
N LEU A 237 6.17 -7.34 -25.24
CA LEU A 237 6.78 -8.58 -25.73
C LEU A 237 5.82 -9.48 -26.49
N GLY A 238 4.53 -9.17 -26.47
CA GLY A 238 3.46 -9.98 -27.03
C GLY A 238 2.97 -11.07 -26.07
N TRP A 239 1.65 -11.17 -25.92
CA TRP A 239 0.99 -12.13 -25.02
C TRP A 239 1.28 -13.59 -25.33
N GLY A 240 1.60 -13.90 -26.61
CA GLY A 240 1.98 -15.23 -27.05
C GLY A 240 3.47 -15.56 -26.90
N SER A 241 4.30 -14.64 -26.42
CA SER A 241 5.74 -14.88 -26.30
C SER A 241 6.05 -15.90 -25.20
N PRO A 242 7.03 -16.80 -25.44
CA PRO A 242 7.43 -17.79 -24.43
C PRO A 242 7.87 -17.14 -23.11
N ALA A 243 8.45 -15.94 -23.15
CA ALA A 243 8.88 -15.20 -21.98
C ALA A 243 7.68 -14.77 -21.12
N VAL A 244 6.63 -14.18 -21.70
CA VAL A 244 5.42 -13.75 -21.00
C VAL A 244 4.64 -14.94 -20.45
N ILE A 245 4.44 -15.98 -21.28
CA ILE A 245 3.73 -17.18 -20.84
C ILE A 245 4.53 -17.91 -19.75
N GLY A 246 5.84 -18.05 -19.93
CA GLY A 246 6.73 -18.69 -18.95
C GLY A 246 6.76 -17.94 -17.61
N ALA A 247 6.87 -16.60 -17.64
CA ALA A 247 6.83 -15.77 -16.43
C ALA A 247 5.46 -15.85 -15.73
N GLY A 248 4.35 -15.80 -16.49
CA GLY A 248 3.01 -15.92 -15.94
C GLY A 248 2.77 -17.28 -15.28
N LEU A 249 3.13 -18.36 -15.94
CA LEU A 249 3.02 -19.72 -15.38
C LEU A 249 3.92 -19.90 -14.15
N ALA A 250 5.18 -19.47 -14.21
CA ALA A 250 6.10 -19.53 -13.08
C ALA A 250 5.58 -18.69 -11.89
N GLY A 251 5.00 -17.52 -12.16
CA GLY A 251 4.35 -16.69 -11.16
C GLY A 251 3.17 -17.39 -10.48
N VAL A 252 2.27 -18.01 -11.25
CA VAL A 252 1.14 -18.80 -10.72
C VAL A 252 1.63 -19.99 -9.91
N ILE A 253 2.65 -20.71 -10.40
CA ILE A 253 3.26 -21.85 -9.68
C ILE A 253 3.85 -21.36 -8.35
N ALA A 254 4.59 -20.25 -8.33
CA ALA A 254 5.20 -19.70 -7.13
C ALA A 254 4.14 -19.23 -6.12
N LEU A 255 3.06 -18.54 -6.56
CA LEU A 255 1.96 -18.12 -5.68
C LEU A 255 1.20 -19.34 -5.12
N THR A 256 0.95 -20.35 -5.94
CA THR A 256 0.35 -21.62 -5.50
C THR A 256 1.27 -22.31 -4.50
N GLY A 257 2.57 -22.36 -4.79
CA GLY A 257 3.59 -22.87 -3.90
C GLY A 257 3.64 -22.12 -2.57
N PHE A 258 3.51 -20.78 -2.58
CA PHE A 258 3.39 -19.96 -1.38
C PHE A 258 2.20 -20.39 -0.52
N VAL A 259 1.01 -20.50 -1.12
CA VAL A 259 -0.19 -20.90 -0.38
C VAL A 259 -0.05 -22.31 0.19
N LEU A 260 0.44 -23.26 -0.61
CA LEU A 260 0.66 -24.63 -0.14
C LEU A 260 1.73 -24.72 0.95
N TRP A 261 2.81 -23.93 0.82
CA TRP A 261 3.85 -23.85 1.82
C TRP A 261 3.30 -23.34 3.17
N GLU A 262 2.58 -22.23 3.15
CA GLU A 262 1.99 -21.64 4.36
C GLU A 262 0.92 -22.54 5.01
N LEU A 263 0.22 -23.36 4.24
CA LEU A 263 -0.75 -24.34 4.78
C LEU A 263 -0.08 -25.50 5.53
N HIS A 264 1.18 -25.83 5.21
CA HIS A 264 1.90 -26.96 5.78
C HIS A 264 3.03 -26.56 6.74
N HIS A 265 3.52 -25.32 6.64
CA HIS A 265 4.59 -24.81 7.51
C HIS A 265 4.08 -24.45 8.90
N VAL A 266 4.85 -24.81 9.95
CA VAL A 266 4.48 -24.52 11.35
C VAL A 266 5.70 -23.93 12.08
N PRO A 267 5.56 -22.73 12.65
CA PRO A 267 4.46 -21.77 12.53
C PRO A 267 4.46 -21.07 11.18
N PRO A 268 3.29 -20.85 10.55
CA PRO A 268 3.21 -20.14 9.29
C PRO A 268 3.56 -18.66 9.47
N MET A 269 4.18 -18.04 8.46
CA MET A 269 4.38 -16.59 8.40
C MET A 269 3.06 -15.86 8.12
N PHE A 270 2.26 -16.46 7.24
CA PHE A 270 0.92 -16.01 6.89
C PHE A 270 -0.09 -17.13 7.16
N GLU A 271 -0.95 -16.94 8.16
CA GLU A 271 -2.01 -17.92 8.45
C GLU A 271 -3.10 -17.87 7.37
N VAL A 272 -2.87 -18.55 6.25
CA VAL A 272 -3.81 -18.58 5.10
C VAL A 272 -5.21 -19.02 5.53
N ARG A 273 -5.32 -19.87 6.55
CA ARG A 273 -6.61 -20.36 7.08
C ARG A 273 -7.50 -19.24 7.62
N VAL A 274 -6.94 -18.07 7.97
CA VAL A 274 -7.78 -16.92 8.38
C VAL A 274 -8.71 -16.46 7.25
N LEU A 275 -8.31 -16.66 6.00
CA LEU A 275 -9.14 -16.33 4.83
C LEU A 275 -10.36 -17.26 4.66
N THR A 276 -10.44 -18.38 5.40
CA THR A 276 -11.67 -19.20 5.44
C THR A 276 -12.79 -18.52 6.24
N ARG A 277 -12.45 -17.54 7.09
CA ARG A 277 -13.41 -16.74 7.83
C ARG A 277 -14.03 -15.70 6.89
N ARG A 278 -15.33 -15.70 6.78
CA ARG A 278 -16.06 -14.85 5.82
C ARG A 278 -15.85 -13.35 6.05
N GLY A 279 -15.74 -12.91 7.30
CA GLY A 279 -15.44 -11.52 7.64
C GLY A 279 -14.04 -11.11 7.15
N VAL A 280 -13.03 -11.93 7.45
CA VAL A 280 -11.65 -11.71 7.00
C VAL A 280 -11.56 -11.71 5.47
N LEU A 281 -12.17 -12.72 4.81
CA LEU A 281 -12.15 -12.82 3.35
C LEU A 281 -12.81 -11.59 2.68
N GLY A 282 -14.03 -11.27 3.10
CA GLY A 282 -14.76 -10.14 2.52
C GLY A 282 -14.06 -8.80 2.74
N ALA A 283 -13.51 -8.58 3.94
CA ALA A 283 -12.74 -7.38 4.24
C ALA A 283 -11.42 -7.33 3.46
N SER A 284 -10.72 -8.45 3.27
CA SER A 284 -9.50 -8.54 2.47
C SER A 284 -9.76 -8.25 0.99
N ILE A 285 -10.83 -8.81 0.42
CA ILE A 285 -11.27 -8.49 -0.96
C ILE A 285 -11.60 -7.00 -1.08
N SER A 286 -12.25 -6.41 -0.09
CA SER A 286 -12.59 -4.99 -0.10
C SER A 286 -11.36 -4.10 -0.02
N LEU A 287 -10.37 -4.43 0.83
CA LEU A 287 -9.09 -3.72 0.90
C LEU A 287 -8.34 -3.82 -0.42
N PHE A 288 -8.21 -5.01 -0.98
CA PHE A 288 -7.58 -5.25 -2.27
C PHE A 288 -8.24 -4.40 -3.37
N GLY A 289 -9.57 -4.50 -3.52
CA GLY A 289 -10.32 -3.72 -4.51
C GLY A 289 -10.23 -2.21 -4.31
N SER A 290 -10.23 -1.75 -3.06
CA SER A 290 -10.06 -0.33 -2.74
C SER A 290 -8.68 0.19 -3.15
N TYR A 291 -7.62 -0.60 -2.98
CA TYR A 291 -6.28 -0.21 -3.42
C TYR A 291 -6.08 -0.36 -4.93
N VAL A 292 -6.71 -1.35 -5.59
CA VAL A 292 -6.81 -1.39 -7.06
C VAL A 292 -7.42 -0.09 -7.60
N ALA A 293 -8.54 0.34 -7.02
CA ALA A 293 -9.20 1.58 -7.44
C ALA A 293 -8.34 2.81 -7.14
N PHE A 294 -7.77 2.91 -5.95
CA PHE A 294 -6.99 4.06 -5.52
C PHE A 294 -5.74 4.26 -6.38
N THR A 295 -4.83 3.29 -6.39
CA THR A 295 -3.55 3.43 -7.10
C THR A 295 -3.73 3.45 -8.60
N GLY A 296 -4.64 2.62 -9.12
CA GLY A 296 -4.95 2.59 -10.54
C GLY A 296 -5.59 3.89 -11.05
N SER A 297 -6.51 4.50 -10.27
CA SER A 297 -7.08 5.79 -10.68
C SER A 297 -6.05 6.91 -10.63
N VAL A 298 -5.20 6.98 -9.59
CA VAL A 298 -4.15 8.00 -9.50
C VAL A 298 -3.15 7.86 -10.64
N PHE A 299 -2.78 6.63 -11.00
CA PHE A 299 -1.91 6.34 -12.14
C PHE A 299 -2.54 6.83 -13.47
N LEU A 300 -3.79 6.43 -13.76
CA LEU A 300 -4.47 6.81 -15.00
C LEU A 300 -4.76 8.32 -15.08
N VAL A 301 -5.16 8.93 -13.97
CA VAL A 301 -5.43 10.37 -13.90
C VAL A 301 -4.15 11.18 -14.15
N ALA A 302 -3.02 10.75 -13.62
CA ALA A 302 -1.74 11.40 -13.89
C ALA A 302 -1.41 11.36 -15.39
N GLN A 303 -1.63 10.23 -16.04
CA GLN A 303 -1.43 10.06 -17.47
C GLN A 303 -2.44 10.89 -18.31
N ASP A 304 -3.74 10.82 -17.98
CA ASP A 304 -4.79 11.59 -18.70
C ASP A 304 -4.53 13.10 -18.63
N LEU A 305 -4.30 13.62 -17.41
CA LEU A 305 -4.16 15.06 -17.23
C LEU A 305 -2.86 15.61 -17.82
N GLN A 306 -1.74 14.93 -17.68
CA GLN A 306 -0.45 15.45 -18.17
C GLN A 306 -0.22 15.11 -19.65
N VAL A 307 -0.52 13.89 -20.10
CA VAL A 307 -0.24 13.46 -21.49
C VAL A 307 -1.31 13.95 -22.46
N VAL A 308 -2.61 13.74 -22.14
CA VAL A 308 -3.70 14.13 -23.05
C VAL A 308 -4.01 15.61 -22.95
N ARG A 309 -4.13 16.12 -21.72
CA ARG A 309 -4.62 17.50 -21.48
C ARG A 309 -3.48 18.50 -21.28
N GLN A 310 -2.24 18.05 -21.33
CA GLN A 310 -1.05 18.90 -21.23
C GLN A 310 -1.06 19.80 -19.98
N THR A 311 -1.65 19.30 -18.88
CA THR A 311 -1.67 20.06 -17.61
C THR A 311 -0.28 20.07 -17.00
N THR A 312 0.05 21.15 -16.32
CA THR A 312 1.29 21.25 -15.57
C THR A 312 1.27 20.32 -14.34
N PRO A 313 2.45 19.88 -13.83
CA PRO A 313 2.51 19.05 -12.63
C PRO A 313 1.78 19.65 -11.41
N ILE A 314 1.81 20.98 -11.26
CA ILE A 314 1.09 21.65 -10.18
C ILE A 314 -0.43 21.59 -10.38
N GLN A 315 -0.92 21.70 -11.61
CA GLN A 315 -2.34 21.54 -11.91
C GLN A 315 -2.82 20.13 -11.64
N LEU A 316 -2.02 19.10 -11.99
CA LEU A 316 -2.30 17.72 -11.62
C LEU A 316 -2.35 17.58 -10.09
N GLY A 317 -1.35 18.10 -9.38
CA GLY A 317 -1.32 18.05 -7.93
C GLY A 317 -2.58 18.66 -7.30
N LEU A 318 -2.98 19.84 -7.76
CA LEU A 318 -4.20 20.52 -7.30
C LEU A 318 -5.49 19.74 -7.66
N SER A 319 -5.53 19.08 -8.81
CA SER A 319 -6.67 18.26 -9.24
C SER A 319 -6.90 17.03 -8.36
N LEU A 320 -5.86 16.54 -7.67
CA LEU A 320 -5.95 15.41 -6.73
C LEU A 320 -6.29 15.85 -5.28
N VAL A 321 -6.29 17.17 -4.97
CA VAL A 321 -6.66 17.67 -3.64
C VAL A 321 -8.08 17.30 -3.24
N PRO A 322 -9.12 17.46 -4.08
CA PRO A 322 -10.49 17.09 -3.74
C PRO A 322 -10.62 15.61 -3.40
N PHE A 323 -9.91 14.71 -4.12
CA PHE A 323 -9.80 13.30 -3.79
C PHE A 323 -9.28 13.10 -2.36
N ALA A 324 -8.13 13.70 -2.04
CA ALA A 324 -7.46 13.53 -0.76
C ALA A 324 -8.28 14.07 0.41
N VAL A 325 -8.91 15.25 0.22
CA VAL A 325 -9.82 15.85 1.21
C VAL A 325 -11.02 14.94 1.45
N THR A 326 -11.63 14.42 0.39
CA THR A 326 -12.80 13.53 0.51
C THR A 326 -12.43 12.23 1.19
N LEU A 327 -11.30 11.62 0.82
CA LEU A 327 -10.76 10.44 1.49
C LEU A 327 -10.63 10.67 3.00
N TRP A 328 -10.03 11.79 3.40
CA TRP A 328 -9.81 12.14 4.80
C TRP A 328 -11.13 12.39 5.55
N LEU A 329 -12.04 13.19 4.98
CA LEU A 329 -13.33 13.52 5.60
C LEU A 329 -14.20 12.28 5.79
N VAL A 330 -14.30 11.43 4.77
CA VAL A 330 -15.12 10.21 4.79
C VAL A 330 -14.52 9.17 5.72
N SER A 331 -13.20 9.00 5.75
CA SER A 331 -12.54 8.08 6.69
C SER A 331 -12.85 8.41 8.15
N ARG A 332 -12.99 9.69 8.49
CA ARG A 332 -13.38 10.13 9.85
C ARG A 332 -14.83 9.78 10.19
N GLN A 333 -15.71 9.69 9.19
CA GLN A 333 -17.12 9.38 9.37
C GLN A 333 -17.39 7.86 9.30
N ALA A 334 -16.46 7.08 8.74
CA ALA A 334 -16.64 5.65 8.48
C ALA A 334 -17.09 4.88 9.74
N GLY A 335 -16.45 5.14 10.89
CA GLY A 335 -16.84 4.50 12.15
C GLY A 335 -18.27 4.84 12.62
N ARG A 336 -18.70 6.10 12.44
CA ARG A 336 -20.07 6.52 12.78
C ARG A 336 -21.10 5.88 11.86
N LEU A 337 -20.79 5.79 10.57
CA LEU A 337 -21.66 5.11 9.60
C LEU A 337 -21.74 3.62 9.88
N ALA A 338 -20.61 2.99 10.23
CA ALA A 338 -20.58 1.57 10.60
C ALA A 338 -21.40 1.29 11.87
N SER A 339 -21.37 2.17 12.85
CA SER A 339 -22.22 2.02 14.05
C SER A 339 -23.71 2.16 13.78
N ALA A 340 -24.10 2.92 12.73
CA ALA A 340 -25.50 3.12 12.35
C ALA A 340 -26.02 2.03 11.39
N TRP A 341 -25.20 1.58 10.43
CA TRP A 341 -25.62 0.69 9.34
C TRP A 341 -25.02 -0.71 9.42
N GLY A 342 -24.04 -0.92 10.30
CA GLY A 342 -23.18 -2.10 10.37
C GLY A 342 -21.97 -2.02 9.43
N SER A 343 -20.88 -2.65 9.84
CA SER A 343 -19.58 -2.60 9.11
C SER A 343 -19.69 -3.20 7.70
N ALA A 344 -20.39 -4.33 7.55
CA ALA A 344 -20.54 -5.00 6.25
C ALA A 344 -21.27 -4.14 5.21
N ARG A 345 -22.38 -3.49 5.62
CA ARG A 345 -23.14 -2.61 4.71
C ARG A 345 -22.33 -1.38 4.33
N THR A 346 -21.65 -0.77 5.28
CA THR A 346 -20.85 0.44 5.03
C THR A 346 -19.68 0.15 4.09
N ILE A 347 -19.01 -0.99 4.24
CA ILE A 347 -17.97 -1.46 3.31
C ILE A 347 -18.56 -1.69 1.92
N SER A 348 -19.75 -2.34 1.83
CA SER A 348 -20.39 -2.59 0.54
C SER A 348 -20.79 -1.30 -0.18
N VAL A 349 -21.29 -0.29 0.55
CA VAL A 349 -21.55 1.05 -0.01
C VAL A 349 -20.25 1.66 -0.55
N GLY A 350 -19.15 1.56 0.19
CA GLY A 350 -17.84 2.03 -0.28
C GLY A 350 -17.41 1.33 -1.57
N MET A 351 -17.57 0.02 -1.68
CA MET A 351 -17.23 -0.74 -2.89
C MET A 351 -18.13 -0.36 -4.09
N VAL A 352 -19.43 -0.15 -3.86
CA VAL A 352 -20.35 0.34 -4.90
C VAL A 352 -19.96 1.74 -5.38
N LEU A 353 -19.54 2.64 -4.47
CA LEU A 353 -19.00 3.95 -4.85
C LEU A 353 -17.74 3.83 -5.72
N LEU A 354 -16.86 2.86 -5.44
CA LEU A 354 -15.68 2.62 -6.29
C LEU A 354 -16.08 2.14 -7.70
N VAL A 355 -17.05 1.26 -7.83
CA VAL A 355 -17.60 0.86 -9.15
C VAL A 355 -18.21 2.07 -9.86
N ALA A 356 -19.05 2.83 -9.18
CA ALA A 356 -19.70 4.02 -9.75
C ALA A 356 -18.69 5.07 -10.18
N SER A 357 -17.59 5.26 -9.43
CA SER A 357 -16.53 6.19 -9.80
C SER A 357 -15.83 5.80 -11.08
N PHE A 358 -15.52 4.51 -11.26
CA PHE A 358 -14.88 4.02 -12.48
C PHE A 358 -15.84 4.04 -13.68
N CYS A 359 -17.12 3.75 -13.48
CA CYS A 359 -18.16 4.00 -14.52
C CYS A 359 -18.18 5.48 -14.92
N LEU A 360 -18.18 6.40 -13.96
CA LEU A 360 -18.16 7.83 -14.24
C LEU A 360 -16.88 8.23 -14.99
N LEU A 361 -15.72 7.78 -14.55
CA LEU A 361 -14.44 8.04 -15.22
C LEU A 361 -14.42 7.47 -16.64
N THR A 362 -15.02 6.28 -16.88
CA THR A 362 -15.16 5.69 -18.23
C THR A 362 -15.99 6.58 -19.14
N VAL A 363 -17.15 7.06 -18.68
CA VAL A 363 -18.06 7.88 -19.51
C VAL A 363 -17.51 9.29 -19.75
N THR A 364 -16.69 9.78 -18.82
CA THR A 364 -16.12 11.14 -18.88
C THR A 364 -14.68 11.18 -19.42
N ALA A 365 -14.09 10.03 -19.72
CA ALA A 365 -12.80 9.96 -20.38
C ALA A 365 -12.90 10.66 -21.75
N GLY A 366 -11.96 11.56 -22.05
CA GLY A 366 -12.01 12.37 -23.29
C GLY A 366 -12.97 13.57 -23.25
N ALA A 367 -13.76 13.77 -22.18
CA ALA A 367 -14.56 14.99 -22.03
C ALA A 367 -13.67 16.24 -22.05
N ALA A 368 -14.16 17.34 -22.64
CA ALA A 368 -13.38 18.56 -22.83
C ALA A 368 -12.91 19.20 -21.49
N SER A 369 -13.69 19.03 -20.42
CA SER A 369 -13.38 19.61 -19.12
C SER A 369 -12.72 18.59 -18.15
N PRO A 370 -11.59 18.92 -17.52
CA PRO A 370 -10.97 18.08 -16.48
C PRO A 370 -11.84 17.96 -15.22
N ALA A 371 -12.87 18.81 -15.07
CA ALA A 371 -13.76 18.78 -13.90
C ALA A 371 -14.43 17.42 -13.71
N PHE A 372 -14.76 16.70 -14.79
CA PHE A 372 -15.39 15.39 -14.71
C PHE A 372 -14.41 14.33 -14.15
N THR A 373 -13.14 14.38 -14.55
CA THR A 373 -12.09 13.53 -13.98
C THR A 373 -11.94 13.80 -12.48
N ILE A 374 -11.96 15.08 -12.07
CA ILE A 374 -11.90 15.47 -10.65
C ILE A 374 -13.09 14.92 -9.88
N VAL A 375 -14.32 15.03 -10.41
CA VAL A 375 -15.52 14.46 -9.75
C VAL A 375 -15.40 12.95 -9.60
N GLY A 376 -14.93 12.25 -10.63
CA GLY A 376 -14.67 10.82 -10.58
C GLY A 376 -13.70 10.45 -9.44
N THR A 377 -12.58 11.18 -9.33
CA THR A 377 -11.60 10.95 -8.25
C THR A 377 -12.15 11.27 -6.86
N VAL A 378 -13.01 12.27 -6.70
CA VAL A 378 -13.72 12.56 -5.44
C VAL A 378 -14.53 11.34 -4.99
N VAL A 379 -15.25 10.69 -5.92
CA VAL A 379 -16.03 9.49 -5.60
C VAL A 379 -15.11 8.30 -5.26
N VAL A 380 -13.92 8.16 -5.92
CA VAL A 380 -12.90 7.19 -5.51
C VAL A 380 -12.48 7.46 -4.06
N GLY A 381 -12.21 8.72 -3.71
CA GLY A 381 -11.84 9.13 -2.35
C GLY A 381 -12.91 8.77 -1.32
N ALA A 382 -14.19 8.97 -1.66
CA ALA A 382 -15.29 8.61 -0.78
C ALA A 382 -15.39 7.09 -0.55
N GLY A 383 -15.34 6.29 -1.63
CA GLY A 383 -15.38 4.84 -1.54
C GLY A 383 -14.21 4.27 -0.75
N THR A 384 -12.99 4.71 -1.08
CA THR A 384 -11.75 4.32 -0.39
C THR A 384 -11.77 4.73 1.09
N GLY A 385 -12.29 5.91 1.39
CA GLY A 385 -12.43 6.44 2.74
C GLY A 385 -13.35 5.62 3.64
N LEU A 386 -14.40 4.99 3.08
CA LEU A 386 -15.24 4.05 3.81
C LEU A 386 -14.57 2.69 3.98
N VAL A 387 -13.97 2.16 2.92
CA VAL A 387 -13.48 0.77 2.90
C VAL A 387 -12.24 0.58 3.76
N ILE A 388 -11.19 1.39 3.59
CA ILE A 388 -9.87 1.13 4.19
C ILE A 388 -9.93 1.01 5.73
N PRO A 389 -10.50 1.97 6.48
CA PRO A 389 -10.50 1.87 7.94
C PRO A 389 -11.38 0.71 8.43
N LEU A 390 -12.58 0.55 7.84
CA LEU A 390 -13.53 -0.45 8.30
C LEU A 390 -13.10 -1.88 8.00
N ALA A 391 -12.61 -2.15 6.79
CA ALA A 391 -12.14 -3.48 6.44
C ALA A 391 -10.94 -3.90 7.30
N SER A 392 -10.04 -2.96 7.65
CA SER A 392 -8.93 -3.23 8.57
C SER A 392 -9.43 -3.58 9.97
N VAL A 393 -10.45 -2.90 10.46
CA VAL A 393 -11.10 -3.18 11.77
C VAL A 393 -11.82 -4.53 11.74
N VAL A 394 -12.54 -4.85 10.66
CA VAL A 394 -13.21 -6.15 10.51
C VAL A 394 -12.20 -7.29 10.56
N ILE A 395 -11.09 -7.20 9.81
CA ILE A 395 -10.04 -8.23 9.85
C ILE A 395 -9.50 -8.40 11.28
N LEU A 396 -9.27 -7.30 11.99
CA LEU A 396 -8.72 -7.34 13.34
C LEU A 396 -9.69 -7.95 14.35
N ASN A 397 -10.98 -7.60 14.26
CA ASN A 397 -12.00 -8.02 15.23
C ASN A 397 -12.54 -9.45 14.98
N ASP A 398 -12.44 -9.96 13.75
CA ASP A 398 -12.89 -11.31 13.39
C ASP A 398 -11.86 -12.38 13.78
N LEU A 399 -10.66 -11.97 14.20
CA LEU A 399 -9.58 -12.86 14.60
C LEU A 399 -9.34 -12.80 16.12
N PRO A 400 -8.97 -13.95 16.74
CA PRO A 400 -8.61 -13.96 18.15
C PRO A 400 -7.35 -13.11 18.41
N PRO A 401 -7.18 -12.58 19.64
CA PRO A 401 -6.04 -11.74 19.99
C PRO A 401 -4.66 -12.38 19.74
N SER A 402 -4.57 -13.70 19.76
CA SER A 402 -3.35 -14.46 19.43
C SER A 402 -2.92 -14.32 17.96
N LEU A 403 -3.83 -13.95 17.06
CA LEU A 403 -3.60 -13.80 15.61
C LEU A 403 -3.57 -12.33 15.15
N THR A 404 -3.36 -11.38 16.05
CA THR A 404 -3.29 -9.94 15.72
C THR A 404 -2.19 -9.64 14.70
N GLY A 405 -1.06 -10.35 14.76
CA GLY A 405 0.02 -10.26 13.77
C GLY A 405 -0.46 -10.68 12.37
N SER A 406 -1.16 -11.82 12.29
CA SER A 406 -1.75 -12.31 11.04
C SER A 406 -2.81 -11.36 10.49
N ALA A 407 -3.62 -10.73 11.35
CA ALA A 407 -4.61 -9.72 10.94
C ALA A 407 -3.94 -8.50 10.27
N SER A 408 -2.89 -7.99 10.89
CA SER A 408 -2.11 -6.87 10.35
C SER A 408 -1.44 -7.25 9.03
N GLY A 409 -0.82 -8.43 8.97
CA GLY A 409 -0.19 -8.97 7.76
C GLY A 409 -1.17 -9.13 6.61
N THR A 410 -2.35 -9.72 6.87
CA THR A 410 -3.42 -9.87 5.88
C THR A 410 -3.87 -8.52 5.32
N SER A 411 -4.06 -7.52 6.19
CA SER A 411 -4.45 -6.18 5.77
C SER A 411 -3.38 -5.53 4.90
N MET A 412 -2.09 -5.66 5.25
CA MET A 412 -0.99 -5.06 4.50
C MET A 412 -0.79 -5.76 3.15
N LEU A 413 -0.83 -7.11 3.12
CA LEU A 413 -0.75 -7.88 1.89
C LEU A 413 -1.87 -7.48 0.91
N ALA A 414 -3.12 -7.42 1.38
CA ALA A 414 -4.26 -7.01 0.55
C ALA A 414 -4.09 -5.59 -0.03
N ARG A 415 -3.56 -4.65 0.75
CA ARG A 415 -3.29 -3.28 0.31
C ARG A 415 -2.24 -3.21 -0.79
N PHE A 416 -1.05 -3.74 -0.54
CA PHE A 416 0.07 -3.61 -1.47
C PHE A 416 -0.10 -4.49 -2.71
N ALA A 417 -0.67 -5.69 -2.57
CA ALA A 417 -1.06 -6.49 -3.72
C ALA A 417 -2.13 -5.76 -4.56
N GLY A 418 -3.17 -5.20 -3.93
CA GLY A 418 -4.18 -4.40 -4.63
C GLY A 418 -3.56 -3.19 -5.35
N ALA A 419 -2.60 -2.51 -4.72
CA ALA A 419 -1.88 -1.39 -5.32
C ALA A 419 -1.14 -1.81 -6.60
N SER A 420 -0.37 -2.90 -6.56
CA SER A 420 0.33 -3.43 -7.73
C SER A 420 -0.64 -3.89 -8.83
N PHE A 421 -1.67 -4.66 -8.47
CA PHE A 421 -2.64 -5.12 -9.46
C PHE A 421 -3.39 -3.95 -10.12
N GLY A 422 -3.67 -2.87 -9.38
CA GLY A 422 -4.31 -1.68 -9.93
C GLY A 422 -3.49 -1.03 -11.03
N VAL A 423 -2.21 -0.80 -10.78
CA VAL A 423 -1.29 -0.19 -11.76
C VAL A 423 -1.01 -1.15 -12.91
N ALA A 424 -0.71 -2.43 -12.60
CA ALA A 424 -0.39 -3.42 -13.63
C ALA A 424 -1.56 -3.63 -14.59
N ILE A 425 -2.78 -3.91 -14.10
CA ILE A 425 -3.93 -4.19 -14.97
C ILE A 425 -4.31 -2.96 -15.80
N LEU A 426 -4.51 -1.81 -15.13
CA LEU A 426 -5.01 -0.63 -15.83
C LEU A 426 -3.96 -0.02 -16.76
N GLY A 427 -2.70 -0.02 -16.34
CA GLY A 427 -1.59 0.43 -17.19
C GLY A 427 -1.36 -0.50 -18.39
N THR A 428 -1.53 -1.82 -18.22
CA THR A 428 -1.43 -2.79 -19.32
C THR A 428 -2.53 -2.61 -20.36
N VAL A 429 -3.78 -2.36 -19.91
CA VAL A 429 -4.88 -2.06 -20.85
C VAL A 429 -4.60 -0.76 -21.60
N LEU A 430 -4.11 0.27 -20.92
CA LEU A 430 -3.68 1.52 -21.54
C LEU A 430 -2.55 1.29 -22.55
N ALA A 431 -1.50 0.55 -22.14
CA ALA A 431 -0.35 0.24 -23.00
C ALA A 431 -0.74 -0.55 -24.26
N THR A 432 -1.68 -1.48 -24.13
CA THR A 432 -2.19 -2.27 -25.26
C THR A 432 -2.91 -1.40 -26.29
N ALA A 433 -3.65 -0.39 -25.86
CA ALA A 433 -4.37 0.52 -26.73
C ALA A 433 -3.45 1.57 -27.39
N VAL A 434 -2.43 2.05 -26.67
CA VAL A 434 -1.45 3.02 -27.19
C VAL A 434 -0.42 2.35 -28.11
N GLY A 435 -0.19 1.05 -27.94
CA GLY A 435 0.82 0.30 -28.68
C GLY A 435 2.25 0.65 -28.24
N THR A 436 3.23 0.23 -29.04
CA THR A 436 4.67 0.50 -28.78
C THR A 436 5.13 1.89 -29.21
N GLY A 437 4.20 2.73 -29.71
CA GLY A 437 4.47 4.10 -30.13
C GLY A 437 4.63 5.07 -28.96
N ASN A 438 5.20 6.24 -29.26
CA ASN A 438 5.30 7.33 -28.28
C ASN A 438 3.88 7.73 -27.82
N ALA A 439 3.63 7.69 -26.53
CA ALA A 439 2.34 8.06 -25.91
C ALA A 439 1.85 9.47 -26.31
N HIS A 440 2.76 10.34 -26.74
CA HIS A 440 2.48 11.71 -27.21
C HIS A 440 2.12 11.79 -28.70
N ALA A 441 2.27 10.70 -29.47
CA ALA A 441 2.11 10.74 -30.93
C ALA A 441 0.65 10.67 -31.38
N ASP A 442 -0.25 10.05 -30.58
CA ASP A 442 -1.69 9.93 -30.91
C ASP A 442 -2.58 10.13 -29.67
N PRO A 443 -3.02 11.38 -29.41
CA PRO A 443 -3.92 11.69 -28.30
C PRO A 443 -5.26 10.94 -28.35
N ALA A 444 -5.75 10.58 -29.56
CA ALA A 444 -7.02 9.88 -29.71
C ALA A 444 -6.88 8.40 -29.29
N ALA A 445 -5.80 7.72 -29.70
CA ALA A 445 -5.48 6.38 -29.24
C ALA A 445 -5.27 6.35 -27.72
N PHE A 446 -4.60 7.35 -27.16
CA PHE A 446 -4.39 7.46 -25.72
C PHE A 446 -5.70 7.62 -24.95
N THR A 447 -6.60 8.51 -25.40
CA THR A 447 -7.93 8.70 -24.80
C THR A 447 -8.76 7.41 -24.85
N THR A 448 -8.71 6.69 -25.99
CA THR A 448 -9.36 5.38 -26.13
C THR A 448 -8.79 4.38 -25.14
N GLY A 449 -7.47 4.36 -24.97
CA GLY A 449 -6.78 3.51 -24.01
C GLY A 449 -7.16 3.81 -22.56
N VAL A 450 -7.22 5.07 -22.18
CA VAL A 450 -7.67 5.51 -20.84
C VAL A 450 -9.12 5.07 -20.59
N THR A 451 -10.00 5.24 -21.58
CA THR A 451 -11.40 4.79 -21.51
C THR A 451 -11.48 3.27 -21.31
N ALA A 452 -10.74 2.51 -22.10
CA ALA A 452 -10.68 1.06 -21.98
C ALA A 452 -10.13 0.61 -20.62
N ALA A 453 -9.11 1.30 -20.09
CA ALA A 453 -8.54 1.02 -18.78
C ALA A 453 -9.55 1.28 -17.65
N TYR A 454 -10.29 2.40 -17.68
CA TYR A 454 -11.35 2.64 -16.70
C TYR A 454 -12.49 1.61 -16.82
N LEU A 455 -12.87 1.20 -18.01
CA LEU A 455 -13.86 0.14 -18.21
C LEU A 455 -13.38 -1.20 -17.63
N ALA A 456 -12.14 -1.58 -17.89
CA ALA A 456 -11.53 -2.78 -17.31
C ALA A 456 -11.53 -2.71 -15.78
N GLY A 457 -11.15 -1.55 -15.22
CA GLY A 457 -11.23 -1.30 -13.78
C GLY A 457 -12.65 -1.41 -13.23
N THR A 458 -13.65 -0.90 -13.95
CA THR A 458 -15.05 -1.06 -13.58
C THR A 458 -15.44 -2.54 -13.47
N LEU A 459 -15.06 -3.36 -14.46
CA LEU A 459 -15.39 -4.79 -14.47
C LEU A 459 -14.68 -5.53 -13.32
N VAL A 460 -13.41 -5.24 -13.07
CA VAL A 460 -12.64 -5.81 -11.96
C VAL A 460 -13.27 -5.42 -10.62
N LEU A 461 -13.59 -4.14 -10.42
CA LEU A 461 -14.22 -3.67 -9.19
C LEU A 461 -15.61 -4.23 -8.99
N LEU A 462 -16.39 -4.41 -10.05
CA LEU A 462 -17.70 -5.06 -9.99
C LEU A 462 -17.56 -6.52 -9.54
N ALA A 463 -16.64 -7.27 -10.14
CA ALA A 463 -16.38 -8.66 -9.74
C ALA A 463 -15.95 -8.76 -8.26
N LEU A 464 -15.03 -7.88 -7.83
CA LEU A 464 -14.60 -7.81 -6.43
C LEU A 464 -15.72 -7.39 -5.48
N THR A 465 -16.61 -6.48 -5.90
CA THR A 465 -17.78 -6.05 -5.12
C THR A 465 -18.78 -7.20 -4.95
N LEU A 466 -19.03 -7.98 -5.99
CA LEU A 466 -19.88 -9.15 -5.91
C LEU A 466 -19.26 -10.24 -5.01
N ALA A 467 -17.97 -10.48 -5.13
CA ALA A 467 -17.25 -11.45 -4.31
C ALA A 467 -17.26 -11.07 -2.82
N GLN A 468 -16.97 -9.79 -2.49
CA GLN A 468 -17.03 -9.32 -1.11
C GLN A 468 -18.47 -9.36 -0.54
N TRP A 469 -19.46 -8.97 -1.35
CA TRP A 469 -20.87 -9.04 -0.94
C TRP A 469 -21.26 -10.48 -0.62
N TRP A 470 -20.88 -11.44 -1.47
CA TRP A 470 -21.12 -12.86 -1.20
C TRP A 470 -20.46 -13.31 0.11
N ALA A 471 -19.24 -12.87 0.41
CA ALA A 471 -18.55 -13.20 1.64
C ALA A 471 -19.19 -12.55 2.87
N LEU A 472 -19.55 -11.25 2.79
CA LEU A 472 -20.05 -10.49 3.93
C LEU A 472 -21.57 -10.66 4.18
N ARG A 473 -22.37 -11.10 3.20
CA ARG A 473 -23.84 -11.24 3.37
C ARG A 473 -24.27 -12.14 4.52
N SER A 474 -23.48 -13.14 4.86
CA SER A 474 -23.74 -14.11 5.93
C SER A 474 -22.82 -13.93 7.14
N TRP A 475 -21.96 -12.93 7.10
CA TRP A 475 -21.11 -12.58 8.23
C TRP A 475 -21.91 -11.73 9.23
N ARG A 476 -21.79 -12.08 10.52
CA ARG A 476 -22.34 -11.31 11.61
C ARG A 476 -21.22 -10.69 12.40
N GLU A 477 -21.36 -9.43 12.73
CA GLU A 477 -20.36 -8.70 13.52
C GLU A 477 -20.27 -9.34 14.91
N PRO A 478 -19.06 -9.67 15.39
CA PRO A 478 -18.90 -10.21 16.75
C PRO A 478 -19.44 -9.20 17.78
N GLY A 479 -20.43 -9.61 18.57
CA GLY A 479 -21.05 -8.78 19.61
C GLY A 479 -22.38 -8.11 19.24
N THR A 480 -22.92 -8.33 18.03
CA THR A 480 -24.31 -8.03 17.66
C THR A 480 -25.12 -9.33 17.57
#